data_0cc4f2a248a0de90243dee43130b8527
#
_entry.id   0cc4f2a248a0de90243dee43130b8527
#
_cell.length_a   1.000
_cell.length_b   1.000
_cell.length_c   1.000
_cell.angle_alpha   90.00
_cell.angle_beta   90.00
_cell.angle_gamma   90.00
#
_symmetry.space_group_name_H-M   'P 1'
#
loop_
_entity.id
_entity.type
_entity.pdbx_description
1 polymer ?
#
loop_
_entity_poly.entity_id
_entity_poly.type
_entity_poly.pdbx_seq_one_letter_code
_entity_poly.pdbx_strand_id
1 'polypeptide(L)'
;MKDLSGLMKQAQGMQQKLQDAQAKLEETTVDGAAGSGLVTLSLKGSGELVAVKIGEDIFKDGDAETLADLILAAHADAKSKLDAASQALMQQAMGPLAGLAGGMPGLKF
;
A
#
# COMPACT_ATOMS: atom_id res chain seq x y z
N MET A 1 -20.23 -21.22 -28.64
CA MET A 1 -19.78 -19.95 -28.04
C MET A 1 -19.97 -19.89 -26.55
N LYS A 2 -20.07 -21.05 -25.93
CA LYS A 2 -20.17 -21.11 -24.47
C LYS A 2 -18.92 -20.56 -23.80
N ASP A 3 -17.78 -20.69 -24.46
CA ASP A 3 -16.51 -20.26 -23.89
C ASP A 3 -16.41 -18.74 -23.77
N LEU A 4 -17.00 -18.02 -24.71
CA LEU A 4 -16.98 -16.58 -24.72
C LEU A 4 -17.74 -16.01 -23.52
N SER A 5 -18.90 -16.60 -23.24
CA SER A 5 -19.73 -16.20 -22.11
C SER A 5 -19.02 -16.43 -20.78
N GLY A 6 -18.32 -17.55 -20.64
CA GLY A 6 -17.55 -17.86 -19.45
C GLY A 6 -16.39 -16.91 -19.28
N LEU A 7 -15.71 -16.55 -20.37
CA LEU A 7 -14.61 -15.60 -20.31
C LEU A 7 -15.08 -14.22 -19.89
N MET A 8 -16.24 -13.81 -20.39
CA MET A 8 -16.79 -12.50 -20.01
C MET A 8 -17.15 -12.47 -18.53
N LYS A 9 -17.71 -13.55 -18.00
CA LYS A 9 -18.02 -13.64 -16.58
C LYS A 9 -16.75 -13.57 -15.73
N GLN A 10 -15.69 -14.25 -16.16
CA GLN A 10 -14.42 -14.23 -15.45
C GLN A 10 -13.83 -12.81 -15.46
N ALA A 11 -13.91 -12.13 -16.60
CA ALA A 11 -13.40 -10.77 -16.71
C ALA A 11 -14.18 -9.82 -15.79
N GLN A 12 -15.50 -9.96 -15.74
CA GLN A 12 -16.33 -9.15 -14.86
C GLN A 12 -16.04 -9.43 -13.41
N GLY A 13 -15.87 -10.69 -13.06
CA GLY A 13 -15.52 -11.08 -11.69
C GLY A 13 -14.18 -10.52 -11.26
N MET A 14 -13.19 -10.57 -12.16
CA MET A 14 -11.89 -10.01 -11.87
C MET A 14 -11.96 -8.50 -11.69
N GLN A 15 -12.69 -7.82 -12.56
CA GLN A 15 -12.87 -6.38 -12.46
C GLN A 15 -13.50 -6.01 -11.12
N GLN A 16 -14.50 -6.77 -10.68
CA GLN A 16 -15.13 -6.55 -9.39
C GLN A 16 -14.14 -6.74 -8.25
N LYS A 17 -13.32 -7.79 -8.32
CA LYS A 17 -12.32 -8.04 -7.29
C LYS A 17 -11.29 -6.92 -7.21
N LEU A 18 -10.89 -6.38 -8.35
CA LEU A 18 -9.96 -5.26 -8.39
C LEU A 18 -10.57 -4.00 -7.76
N GLN A 19 -11.85 -3.75 -8.06
CA GLN A 19 -12.55 -2.63 -7.45
C GLN A 19 -12.67 -2.80 -5.94
N ASP A 20 -12.99 -4.02 -5.50
CA ASP A 20 -13.08 -4.30 -4.07
C ASP A 20 -11.72 -4.15 -3.38
N ALA A 21 -10.65 -4.57 -4.05
CA ALA A 21 -9.30 -4.41 -3.52
C ALA A 21 -8.93 -2.95 -3.38
N GLN A 22 -9.29 -2.12 -4.37
CA GLN A 22 -9.04 -0.69 -4.30
C GLN A 22 -9.84 -0.03 -3.18
N ALA A 23 -11.10 -0.44 -3.02
CA ALA A 23 -11.92 0.08 -1.93
C ALA A 23 -11.33 -0.27 -0.58
N LYS A 24 -10.86 -1.50 -0.42
CA LYS A 24 -10.19 -1.93 0.81
C LYS A 24 -8.92 -1.13 1.05
N LEU A 25 -8.16 -0.89 0.00
CA LEU A 25 -6.93 -0.11 0.11
C LEU A 25 -7.23 1.31 0.58
N GLU A 26 -8.27 1.93 0.04
CA GLU A 26 -8.67 3.27 0.43
C GLU A 26 -9.06 3.35 1.90
N GLU A 27 -9.63 2.28 2.44
CA GLU A 27 -9.99 2.19 3.86
C GLU A 27 -8.80 1.86 4.75
N THR A 28 -7.72 1.37 4.16
CA THR A 28 -6.52 0.97 4.89
C THR A 28 -5.71 2.19 5.28
N THR A 29 -5.18 2.17 6.49
CA THR A 29 -4.26 3.20 6.96
C THR A 29 -2.97 2.51 7.37
N VAL A 30 -1.84 3.08 6.97
CA VAL A 30 -0.52 2.58 7.36
C VAL A 30 0.20 3.67 8.14
N ASP A 31 1.03 3.24 9.08
CA ASP A 31 1.82 4.15 9.91
C ASP A 31 3.29 4.03 9.55
N GLY A 32 3.95 5.17 9.45
CA GLY A 32 5.39 5.22 9.27
C GLY A 32 6.03 5.91 10.46
N ALA A 33 7.25 5.53 10.76
CA ALA A 33 7.97 6.06 11.90
C ALA A 33 9.42 6.31 11.55
N ALA A 34 10.01 7.29 12.22
CA ALA A 34 11.43 7.59 12.10
C ALA A 34 11.95 8.07 13.45
N GLY A 35 13.28 7.96 13.64
CA GLY A 35 13.92 8.40 14.87
C GLY A 35 13.44 7.65 16.09
N SER A 36 13.27 6.33 15.99
CA SER A 36 12.77 5.48 17.08
C SER A 36 11.41 5.95 17.60
N GLY A 37 10.56 6.43 16.68
CA GLY A 37 9.23 6.86 17.04
C GLY A 37 9.08 8.32 17.39
N LEU A 38 10.14 9.12 17.25
CA LEU A 38 10.06 10.57 17.48
C LEU A 38 9.10 11.24 16.51
N VAL A 39 9.04 10.75 15.28
CA VAL A 39 8.07 11.22 14.29
C VAL A 39 7.33 10.01 13.76
N THR A 40 6.01 10.03 13.85
CA THR A 40 5.16 9.02 13.23
C THR A 40 4.11 9.72 12.39
N LEU A 41 3.70 9.07 11.31
CA LEU A 41 2.64 9.61 10.49
C LEU A 41 1.81 8.47 9.90
N SER A 42 0.62 8.83 9.47
CA SER A 42 -0.32 7.85 8.93
C SER A 42 -0.78 8.27 7.54
N LEU A 43 -0.75 7.32 6.62
CA LEU A 43 -1.21 7.51 5.25
C LEU A 43 -2.41 6.61 4.99
N LYS A 44 -3.42 7.16 4.31
CA LYS A 44 -4.48 6.33 3.75
C LYS A 44 -3.99 5.61 2.50
N GLY A 45 -4.73 4.59 2.10
CA GLY A 45 -4.41 3.85 0.88
C GLY A 45 -4.36 4.71 -0.37
N SER A 46 -5.05 5.84 -0.37
CA SER A 46 -4.98 6.82 -1.45
C SER A 46 -3.69 7.62 -1.45
N GLY A 47 -2.89 7.51 -0.39
CA GLY A 47 -1.68 8.30 -0.21
C GLY A 47 -1.89 9.56 0.60
N GLU A 48 -3.12 9.84 1.00
CA GLU A 48 -3.41 11.04 1.78
C GLU A 48 -2.81 10.95 3.17
N LEU A 49 -2.11 11.99 3.59
CA LEU A 49 -1.57 12.09 4.94
C LEU A 49 -2.68 12.53 5.89
N VAL A 50 -2.97 11.69 6.87
CA VAL A 50 -4.11 11.94 7.77
C VAL A 50 -3.70 12.24 9.19
N ALA A 51 -2.47 11.95 9.57
CA ALA A 51 -2.00 12.23 10.93
C ALA A 51 -0.50 12.35 10.95
N VAL A 52 0.00 13.25 11.78
CA VAL A 52 1.42 13.39 12.06
C VAL A 52 1.56 13.58 13.56
N LYS A 53 2.42 12.77 14.18
CA LYS A 53 2.73 12.91 15.59
C LYS A 53 4.21 13.17 15.73
N ILE A 54 4.55 14.19 16.50
CA ILE A 54 5.92 14.61 16.73
C ILE A 54 6.18 14.55 18.21
N GLY A 55 7.21 13.79 18.61
CA GLY A 55 7.59 13.67 20.00
C GLY A 55 8.18 14.98 20.53
N GLU A 56 7.91 15.27 21.78
CA GLU A 56 8.36 16.51 22.39
C GLU A 56 9.87 16.63 22.45
N ASP A 57 10.56 15.49 22.50
CA ASP A 57 12.03 15.48 22.62
C ASP A 57 12.72 16.15 21.44
N ILE A 58 12.09 16.18 20.28
CA ILE A 58 12.65 16.83 19.11
C ILE A 58 12.84 18.32 19.33
N PHE A 59 11.98 18.92 20.17
CA PHE A 59 12.03 20.35 20.44
C PHE A 59 13.06 20.71 21.52
N LYS A 60 13.57 19.72 22.24
CA LYS A 60 14.59 19.93 23.25
C LYS A 60 16.00 19.95 22.67
N ASP A 61 16.28 18.96 21.79
CA ASP A 61 17.62 18.75 21.28
C ASP A 61 17.72 18.85 19.76
N GLY A 62 16.59 18.86 19.07
CA GLY A 62 16.55 18.88 17.62
C GLY A 62 16.33 20.28 17.08
N ASP A 63 16.60 20.43 15.80
CA ASP A 63 16.34 21.66 15.06
C ASP A 63 15.34 21.38 13.94
N ALA A 64 14.98 22.43 13.22
CA ALA A 64 14.00 22.31 12.13
C ALA A 64 14.48 21.37 11.03
N GLU A 65 15.77 21.37 10.75
CA GLU A 65 16.33 20.50 9.72
C GLU A 65 16.23 19.03 10.11
N THR A 66 16.55 18.73 11.37
CA THR A 66 16.41 17.37 11.90
C THR A 66 14.95 16.92 11.82
N LEU A 67 14.02 17.77 12.22
CA LEU A 67 12.60 17.45 12.14
C LEU A 67 12.18 17.19 10.71
N ALA A 68 12.60 18.01 9.77
CA ALA A 68 12.27 17.83 8.36
C ALA A 68 12.78 16.48 7.85
N ASP A 69 14.02 16.13 8.19
CA ASP A 69 14.60 14.85 7.78
C ASP A 69 13.83 13.67 8.36
N LEU A 70 13.41 13.78 9.61
CA LEU A 70 12.63 12.72 10.25
C LEU A 70 11.24 12.57 9.61
N ILE A 71 10.61 13.67 9.23
CA ILE A 71 9.33 13.61 8.54
C ILE A 71 9.50 12.92 7.20
N LEU A 72 10.55 13.25 6.45
CA LEU A 72 10.80 12.58 5.17
C LEU A 72 11.03 11.08 5.36
N ALA A 73 11.79 10.71 6.37
CA ALA A 73 12.07 9.30 6.66
C ALA A 73 10.81 8.56 7.09
N ALA A 74 9.98 9.18 7.93
CA ALA A 74 8.72 8.57 8.37
C ALA A 74 7.77 8.39 7.20
N HIS A 75 7.73 9.36 6.30
CA HIS A 75 6.91 9.26 5.09
C HIS A 75 7.38 8.11 4.21
N ALA A 76 8.69 7.99 4.00
CA ALA A 76 9.25 6.90 3.20
C ALA A 76 8.90 5.54 3.80
N ASP A 77 8.95 5.41 5.13
CA ASP A 77 8.57 4.19 5.81
C ASP A 77 7.09 3.88 5.60
N ALA A 78 6.23 4.88 5.77
CA ALA A 78 4.79 4.71 5.54
C ALA A 78 4.50 4.35 4.09
N LYS A 79 5.17 5.00 3.14
CA LYS A 79 4.98 4.73 1.72
C LYS A 79 5.37 3.30 1.37
N SER A 80 6.47 2.82 1.93
CA SER A 80 6.91 1.44 1.73
C SER A 80 5.86 0.45 2.24
N LYS A 81 5.30 0.71 3.41
CA LYS A 81 4.24 -0.13 3.98
C LYS A 81 2.97 -0.07 3.15
N LEU A 82 2.65 1.10 2.64
CA LEU A 82 1.47 1.27 1.78
C LEU A 82 1.64 0.50 0.48
N ASP A 83 2.82 0.57 -0.14
CA ASP A 83 3.10 -0.16 -1.37
C ASP A 83 2.99 -1.67 -1.14
N ALA A 84 3.50 -2.16 0.00
CA ALA A 84 3.39 -3.58 0.35
C ALA A 84 1.93 -3.98 0.55
N ALA A 85 1.13 -3.16 1.23
CA ALA A 85 -0.29 -3.43 1.43
C ALA A 85 -1.03 -3.44 0.10
N SER A 86 -0.71 -2.51 -0.79
CA SER A 86 -1.31 -2.44 -2.12
C SER A 86 -1.02 -3.71 -2.92
N GLN A 87 0.26 -4.14 -2.91
CA GLN A 87 0.64 -5.36 -3.61
C GLN A 87 -0.07 -6.58 -3.05
N ALA A 88 -0.17 -6.69 -1.73
CA ALA A 88 -0.85 -7.81 -1.09
C ALA A 88 -2.33 -7.85 -1.49
N LEU A 89 -3.00 -6.71 -1.50
CA LEU A 89 -4.41 -6.66 -1.88
C LEU A 89 -4.61 -7.00 -3.36
N MET A 90 -3.72 -6.53 -4.22
CA MET A 90 -3.79 -6.84 -5.64
C MET A 90 -3.55 -8.32 -5.90
N GLN A 91 -2.60 -8.93 -5.19
CA GLN A 91 -2.35 -10.36 -5.31
C GLN A 91 -3.56 -11.17 -4.85
N GLN A 92 -4.20 -10.77 -3.77
CA GLN A 92 -5.42 -11.43 -3.32
C GLN A 92 -6.54 -11.29 -4.33
N ALA A 93 -6.68 -10.12 -4.92
CA ALA A 93 -7.73 -9.88 -5.91
C ALA A 93 -7.50 -10.71 -7.17
N MET A 94 -6.26 -10.85 -7.59
CA MET A 94 -5.93 -11.64 -8.77
C MET A 94 -5.94 -13.15 -8.50
N GLY A 95 -5.73 -13.55 -7.23
CA GLY A 95 -5.91 -14.93 -6.79
C GLY A 95 -5.36 -16.00 -7.73
N PRO A 96 -6.23 -16.86 -8.27
CA PRO A 96 -5.77 -17.94 -9.13
C PRO A 96 -5.03 -17.49 -10.38
N LEU A 97 -5.35 -16.31 -10.89
CA LEU A 97 -4.67 -15.80 -12.07
C LEU A 97 -3.22 -15.42 -11.78
N ALA A 98 -2.96 -14.89 -10.60
CA ALA A 98 -1.60 -14.60 -10.19
C ALA A 98 -0.79 -15.89 -10.08
N GLY A 99 -1.38 -16.93 -9.49
CA GLY A 99 -0.75 -18.24 -9.41
C GLY A 99 -0.49 -18.84 -10.76
N LEU A 100 -1.45 -18.71 -11.67
CA LEU A 100 -1.31 -19.22 -13.02
C LEU A 100 -0.21 -18.51 -13.78
N ALA A 101 -0.16 -17.18 -13.68
CA ALA A 101 0.88 -16.39 -14.33
C ALA A 101 2.25 -16.72 -13.77
N GLY A 102 2.35 -16.91 -12.46
CA GLY A 102 3.60 -17.28 -11.83
C GLY A 102 4.06 -18.68 -12.19
N GLY A 103 3.13 -19.56 -12.55
CA GLY A 103 3.44 -20.91 -12.94
C GLY A 103 3.80 -21.08 -14.41
N MET A 104 3.67 -20.04 -15.21
CA MET A 104 3.97 -20.10 -16.63
C MET A 104 5.47 -19.86 -16.88
N PRO A 105 6.17 -20.82 -17.47
CA PRO A 105 7.62 -20.67 -17.70
C PRO A 105 7.97 -19.47 -18.59
N GLY A 106 7.14 -19.17 -19.56
CA GLY A 106 7.37 -18.07 -20.48
C GLY A 106 7.29 -16.70 -19.89
N LEU A 107 6.72 -16.58 -18.69
CA LEU A 107 6.54 -15.30 -18.01
C LEU A 107 7.56 -15.04 -16.91
N LYS A 108 8.53 -15.92 -16.83
CA LYS A 108 9.55 -15.79 -15.80
C LYS A 108 10.68 -14.91 -16.34
N PHE A 109 10.90 -13.80 -15.71
CA PHE A 109 11.92 -12.84 -16.12
C PHE A 109 12.93 -12.61 -15.05
#